data_b0e7918ca63b0c120e7a70b3705816dd
#
_entry.id   b0e7918ca63b0c120e7a70b3705816dd
#
_cell.length_a   1.000
_cell.length_b   1.000
_cell.length_c   1.000
_cell.angle_alpha   90.00
_cell.angle_beta   90.00
_cell.angle_gamma   90.00
#
_symmetry.space_group_name_H-M   'P 1'
#
loop_
_entity.id
_entity.type
_entity.pdbx_description
1 polymer ?
#
loop_
_entity_poly.entity_id
_entity_poly.type
_entity_poly.pdbx_seq_one_letter_code
_entity_poly.pdbx_strand_id
1 'polypeptide(L)'
;MDLDSKMVVIDVTSMGQDLLPLGIFLATEYAQDEISRSRVKRSALISDEIWKIAGVEGNEQAANFIIKMIKIIRGLGGVFMTATQNIIDCFALMGGKFGDALLGNSRFKFLMQMEEPEARKIQERLHLTEEETAMLTRFGRGQGLLMAGQQRISVEIKASQTEYDLLTTDRQDLERRLHHESGQQS
;
A
#
# COMPACT_ATOMS: atom_id res chain seq x y z
N MET A 1 -5.02 5.43 24.09
CA MET A 1 -4.47 4.74 22.93
C MET A 1 -3.32 3.89 23.46
N ASP A 2 -3.43 2.55 23.35
CA ASP A 2 -2.36 1.66 23.80
C ASP A 2 -1.31 1.62 22.68
N LEU A 3 -0.21 2.34 22.88
CA LEU A 3 0.87 2.50 21.92
C LEU A 3 2.01 1.49 22.11
N ASP A 4 1.90 0.64 23.16
CA ASP A 4 2.87 -0.44 23.43
C ASP A 4 2.47 -1.75 22.72
N SER A 5 1.37 -1.75 21.97
CA SER A 5 0.94 -2.94 21.25
C SER A 5 1.86 -3.24 20.06
N LYS A 6 1.97 -4.55 19.71
CA LYS A 6 2.77 -4.99 18.55
C LYS A 6 2.23 -4.46 17.23
N MET A 7 0.96 -4.09 17.18
CA MET A 7 0.27 -3.59 16.00
C MET A 7 -0.59 -2.39 16.40
N VAL A 8 -0.36 -1.27 15.74
CA VAL A 8 -1.15 -0.04 15.89
C VAL A 8 -1.80 0.27 14.55
N VAL A 9 -3.11 0.45 14.54
CA VAL A 9 -3.87 0.86 13.36
C VAL A 9 -4.37 2.28 13.60
N ILE A 10 -4.08 3.17 12.66
CA ILE A 10 -4.55 4.55 12.68
C ILE A 10 -5.51 4.71 11.51
N ASP A 11 -6.80 4.76 11.82
CA ASP A 11 -7.85 5.00 10.83
C ASP A 11 -8.15 6.50 10.75
N VAL A 12 -7.95 7.07 9.57
CA VAL A 12 -8.20 8.50 9.29
C VAL A 12 -9.42 8.70 8.38
N THR A 13 -10.14 7.64 8.02
CA THR A 13 -11.26 7.69 7.06
C THR A 13 -12.45 8.50 7.56
N SER A 14 -12.64 8.56 8.89
CA SER A 14 -13.73 9.33 9.52
C SER A 14 -13.38 10.81 9.75
N MET A 15 -12.15 11.22 9.44
CA MET A 15 -11.75 12.62 9.59
C MET A 15 -12.34 13.48 8.47
N GLY A 16 -12.90 14.64 8.83
CA GLY A 16 -13.31 15.64 7.84
C GLY A 16 -12.13 16.14 7.01
N GLN A 17 -12.39 16.59 5.78
CA GLN A 17 -11.33 17.01 4.85
C GLN A 17 -10.39 18.09 5.44
N ASP A 18 -10.91 18.99 6.27
CA ASP A 18 -10.12 20.05 6.90
C ASP A 18 -9.14 19.54 7.98
N LEU A 19 -9.48 18.43 8.65
CA LEU A 19 -8.67 17.83 9.72
C LEU A 19 -7.78 16.70 9.20
N LEU A 20 -8.07 16.14 8.05
CA LEU A 20 -7.34 15.02 7.49
C LEU A 20 -5.83 15.30 7.32
N PRO A 21 -5.39 16.48 6.80
CA PRO A 21 -3.96 16.80 6.71
C PRO A 21 -3.25 16.77 8.05
N LEU A 22 -3.89 17.32 9.09
CA LEU A 22 -3.35 17.32 10.44
C LEU A 22 -3.27 15.91 11.03
N GLY A 23 -4.32 15.11 10.85
CA GLY A 23 -4.35 13.71 11.31
C GLY A 23 -3.24 12.87 10.69
N ILE A 24 -3.05 13.02 9.37
CA ILE A 24 -1.99 12.34 8.63
C ILE A 24 -0.60 12.80 9.13
N PHE A 25 -0.42 14.10 9.30
CA PHE A 25 0.85 14.65 9.80
C PHE A 25 1.18 14.06 11.19
N LEU A 26 0.25 14.07 12.12
CA LEU A 26 0.45 13.53 13.47
C LEU A 26 0.70 12.01 13.43
N ALA A 27 -0.02 11.27 12.61
CA ALA A 27 0.18 9.83 12.46
C ALA A 27 1.58 9.49 11.91
N THR A 28 2.04 10.26 10.94
CA THR A 28 3.35 10.05 10.30
C THR A 28 4.50 10.45 11.22
N GLU A 29 4.39 11.57 11.94
CA GLU A 29 5.36 11.99 12.97
C GLU A 29 5.46 10.94 14.09
N TYR A 30 4.32 10.46 14.58
CA TYR A 30 4.27 9.39 15.57
C TYR A 30 4.98 8.12 15.08
N ALA A 31 4.67 7.67 13.86
CA ALA A 31 5.29 6.48 13.28
C ALA A 31 6.82 6.67 13.12
N GLN A 32 7.27 7.83 12.69
CA GLN A 32 8.71 8.13 12.59
C GLN A 32 9.40 8.09 13.95
N ASP A 33 8.81 8.73 14.97
CA ASP A 33 9.37 8.76 16.32
C ASP A 33 9.48 7.33 16.87
N GLU A 34 8.43 6.53 16.76
CA GLU A 34 8.42 5.15 17.25
C GLU A 34 9.44 4.26 16.55
N ILE A 35 9.56 4.37 15.22
CA ILE A 35 10.55 3.61 14.44
C ILE A 35 11.97 4.07 14.78
N SER A 36 12.17 5.35 15.08
CA SER A 36 13.48 5.93 15.37
C SER A 36 14.00 5.62 16.77
N ARG A 37 13.10 5.29 17.72
CA ARG A 37 13.45 5.01 19.13
C ARG A 37 14.37 3.81 19.29
N SER A 38 14.26 2.80 18.44
CA SER A 38 15.08 1.59 18.54
C SER A 38 15.46 1.03 17.19
N ARG A 39 16.72 1.09 16.85
CA ARG A 39 17.25 0.43 15.63
C ARG A 39 17.34 -1.11 15.73
N VAL A 40 17.18 -1.64 16.91
CA VAL A 40 17.20 -3.10 17.16
C VAL A 40 15.83 -3.71 16.94
N LYS A 41 14.76 -2.97 17.27
CA LYS A 41 13.38 -3.38 17.05
C LYS A 41 13.06 -3.26 15.55
N ARG A 42 12.68 -4.39 14.95
CA ARG A 42 12.19 -4.37 13.56
C ARG A 42 10.78 -3.82 13.53
N SER A 43 10.56 -2.83 12.67
CA SER A 43 9.28 -2.14 12.55
C SER A 43 8.82 -2.13 11.09
N ALA A 44 7.52 -2.15 10.88
CA ALA A 44 6.92 -1.98 9.56
C ALA A 44 5.91 -0.83 9.60
N LEU A 45 6.03 0.09 8.65
CA LEU A 45 5.02 1.10 8.38
C LEU A 45 4.27 0.67 7.13
N ILE A 46 2.97 0.42 7.27
CA ILE A 46 2.10 -0.03 6.20
C ILE A 46 1.10 1.09 5.91
N SER A 47 1.04 1.52 4.67
CA SER A 47 0.12 2.56 4.23
C SER A 47 -0.70 2.04 3.05
N ASP A 48 -2.01 1.99 3.24
CA ASP A 48 -2.96 1.70 2.17
C ASP A 48 -3.39 3.01 1.51
N GLU A 49 -3.62 2.96 0.20
CA GLU A 49 -4.03 4.10 -0.63
C GLU A 49 -3.17 5.36 -0.41
N ILE A 50 -1.86 5.17 -0.49
CA ILE A 50 -0.86 6.19 -0.14
C ILE A 50 -1.05 7.52 -0.89
N TRP A 51 -1.60 7.49 -2.10
CA TRP A 51 -1.88 8.70 -2.88
C TRP A 51 -2.92 9.62 -2.20
N LYS A 52 -3.89 9.05 -1.48
CA LYS A 52 -4.88 9.82 -0.71
C LYS A 52 -4.20 10.62 0.40
N ILE A 53 -3.19 10.01 1.03
CA ILE A 53 -2.43 10.66 2.09
C ILE A 53 -1.58 11.81 1.53
N ALA A 54 -0.90 11.56 0.42
CA ALA A 54 -0.01 12.53 -0.20
C ALA A 54 -0.74 13.58 -1.06
N GLY A 55 -1.94 13.24 -1.56
CA GLY A 55 -2.72 14.04 -2.52
C GLY A 55 -3.71 15.02 -1.90
N VAL A 56 -3.78 15.13 -0.57
CA VAL A 56 -4.62 16.15 0.07
C VAL A 56 -4.09 17.54 -0.29
N GLU A 57 -4.95 18.36 -0.89
CA GLU A 57 -4.59 19.73 -1.31
C GLU A 57 -3.95 20.51 -0.15
N GLY A 58 -2.81 21.15 -0.42
CA GLY A 58 -2.05 21.87 0.59
C GLY A 58 -1.15 21.02 1.49
N ASN A 59 -1.10 19.69 1.31
CA ASN A 59 -0.30 18.80 2.16
C ASN A 59 0.99 18.28 1.49
N GLU A 60 1.72 19.16 0.81
CA GLU A 60 3.05 18.82 0.28
C GLU A 60 4.00 18.32 1.37
N GLN A 61 3.77 18.71 2.61
CA GLN A 61 4.56 18.26 3.76
C GLN A 61 4.41 16.76 4.01
N ALA A 62 3.18 16.21 3.93
CA ALA A 62 2.96 14.77 4.06
C ALA A 62 3.62 13.99 2.91
N ALA A 63 3.51 14.46 1.67
CA ALA A 63 4.17 13.84 0.54
C ALA A 63 5.69 13.84 0.70
N ASN A 64 6.29 14.97 1.09
CA ASN A 64 7.73 15.08 1.37
C ASN A 64 8.16 14.20 2.53
N PHE A 65 7.34 14.10 3.58
CA PHE A 65 7.58 13.20 4.70
C PHE A 65 7.63 11.73 4.24
N ILE A 66 6.65 11.30 3.47
CA ILE A 66 6.60 9.92 2.94
C ILE A 66 7.84 9.63 2.08
N ILE A 67 8.21 10.55 1.18
CA ILE A 67 9.43 10.42 0.36
C ILE A 67 10.67 10.29 1.25
N LYS A 68 10.77 11.10 2.31
CA LYS A 68 11.86 11.01 3.28
C LYS A 68 11.86 9.66 3.97
N MET A 69 10.71 9.20 4.49
CA MET A 69 10.58 7.92 5.19
C MET A 69 10.98 6.73 4.31
N ILE A 70 10.52 6.68 3.07
CA ILE A 70 10.87 5.62 2.12
C ILE A 70 12.40 5.51 1.96
N LYS A 71 13.11 6.65 1.95
CA LYS A 71 14.56 6.68 1.80
C LYS A 71 15.32 6.24 3.05
N ILE A 72 14.84 6.59 4.23
CA ILE A 72 15.61 6.42 5.49
C ILE A 72 15.19 5.19 6.30
N ILE A 73 13.98 4.67 6.14
CA ILE A 73 13.38 3.67 7.02
C ILE A 73 14.24 2.39 7.13
N ARG A 74 14.88 1.99 6.04
CA ARG A 74 15.81 0.85 6.05
C ARG A 74 16.99 1.08 7.01
N GLY A 75 17.53 2.30 7.04
CA GLY A 75 18.61 2.68 7.96
C GLY A 75 18.19 2.70 9.43
N LEU A 76 16.88 2.79 9.67
CA LEU A 76 16.26 2.74 10.99
C LEU A 76 15.86 1.31 11.40
N GLY A 77 16.16 0.28 10.58
CA GLY A 77 15.77 -1.11 10.85
C GLY A 77 14.31 -1.42 10.49
N GLY A 78 13.64 -0.52 9.77
CA GLY A 78 12.23 -0.64 9.40
C GLY A 78 12.01 -1.05 7.95
N VAL A 79 10.75 -1.38 7.64
CA VAL A 79 10.22 -1.63 6.31
C VAL A 79 9.07 -0.68 6.05
N PHE A 80 9.00 -0.11 4.85
CA PHE A 80 7.85 0.63 4.36
C PHE A 80 7.13 -0.20 3.30
N MET A 81 5.85 -0.44 3.52
CA MET A 81 4.97 -1.12 2.58
C MET A 81 3.82 -0.18 2.20
N THR A 82 3.51 -0.14 0.93
CA THR A 82 2.35 0.62 0.48
C THR A 82 1.58 -0.15 -0.58
N ALA A 83 0.27 0.03 -0.57
CA ALA A 83 -0.64 -0.40 -1.61
C ALA A 83 -1.32 0.80 -2.24
N THR A 84 -1.67 0.68 -3.51
CA THR A 84 -2.51 1.64 -4.23
C THR A 84 -3.26 0.94 -5.35
N GLN A 85 -4.47 1.35 -5.59
CA GLN A 85 -5.27 0.86 -6.72
C GLN A 85 -4.94 1.60 -8.02
N ASN A 86 -4.39 2.82 -7.92
CA ASN A 86 -4.06 3.64 -9.07
C ASN A 86 -2.69 4.30 -8.87
N ILE A 87 -1.68 3.75 -9.52
CA ILE A 87 -0.32 4.31 -9.46
C ILE A 87 -0.21 5.63 -10.23
N ILE A 88 -1.11 5.87 -11.20
CA ILE A 88 -1.10 7.12 -11.99
C ILE A 88 -1.30 8.33 -11.09
N ASP A 89 -2.16 8.22 -10.08
CA ASP A 89 -2.41 9.30 -9.12
C ASP A 89 -1.14 9.66 -8.33
N CYS A 90 -0.29 8.67 -8.03
CA CYS A 90 1.01 8.93 -7.42
C CYS A 90 1.94 9.74 -8.36
N PHE A 91 1.84 9.54 -9.67
CA PHE A 91 2.61 10.32 -10.64
C PHE A 91 2.02 11.70 -10.93
N ALA A 92 0.76 11.93 -10.63
CA ALA A 92 0.17 13.26 -10.70
C ALA A 92 0.70 14.20 -9.60
N LEU A 93 1.15 13.63 -8.48
CA LEU A 93 1.63 14.39 -7.34
C LEU A 93 3.05 14.93 -7.54
N MET A 94 3.27 16.17 -7.13
CA MET A 94 4.57 16.84 -7.14
C MET A 94 5.30 16.78 -8.49
N GLY A 95 4.57 16.82 -9.60
CA GLY A 95 5.15 16.72 -10.94
C GLY A 95 5.84 15.38 -11.23
N GLY A 96 5.34 14.29 -10.66
CA GLY A 96 5.85 12.94 -10.83
C GLY A 96 6.86 12.49 -9.78
N LYS A 97 7.43 13.41 -9.00
CA LYS A 97 8.47 13.11 -8.00
C LYS A 97 8.03 12.09 -6.95
N PHE A 98 6.75 12.10 -6.58
CA PHE A 98 6.21 11.18 -5.59
C PHE A 98 6.18 9.74 -6.12
N GLY A 99 5.61 9.52 -7.29
CA GLY A 99 5.57 8.21 -7.94
C GLY A 99 6.96 7.66 -8.26
N ASP A 100 7.87 8.52 -8.74
CA ASP A 100 9.26 8.14 -9.01
C ASP A 100 9.99 7.73 -7.72
N ALA A 101 9.74 8.42 -6.61
CA ALA A 101 10.32 8.06 -5.31
C ALA A 101 9.79 6.71 -4.80
N LEU A 102 8.50 6.45 -4.95
CA LEU A 102 7.88 5.15 -4.60
C LEU A 102 8.51 4.03 -5.41
N LEU A 103 8.51 4.12 -6.73
CA LEU A 103 9.01 3.06 -7.60
C LEU A 103 10.53 2.88 -7.48
N GLY A 104 11.28 3.99 -7.44
CA GLY A 104 12.74 3.94 -7.42
C GLY A 104 13.32 3.38 -6.13
N ASN A 105 12.67 3.61 -4.99
CA ASN A 105 13.16 3.13 -3.69
C ASN A 105 12.53 1.78 -3.26
N SER A 106 11.50 1.30 -3.93
CA SER A 106 10.90 0.00 -3.66
C SER A 106 11.72 -1.11 -4.32
N ARG A 107 12.35 -1.97 -3.53
CA ARG A 107 13.08 -3.14 -4.03
C ARG A 107 12.14 -4.25 -4.48
N PHE A 108 11.03 -4.41 -3.76
CA PHE A 108 9.98 -5.36 -4.09
C PHE A 108 8.77 -4.59 -4.63
N LYS A 109 8.25 -5.04 -5.76
CA LYS A 109 7.04 -4.49 -6.36
C LYS A 109 6.16 -5.67 -6.76
N PHE A 110 4.88 -5.58 -6.47
CA PHE A 110 3.89 -6.55 -6.91
C PHE A 110 2.87 -5.82 -7.77
N LEU A 111 2.95 -6.02 -9.07
CA LEU A 111 2.08 -5.39 -10.05
C LEU A 111 0.94 -6.36 -10.38
N MET A 112 -0.24 -6.01 -9.96
CA MET A 112 -1.46 -6.77 -10.21
C MET A 112 -2.09 -6.34 -11.55
N GLN A 113 -3.29 -6.85 -11.83
CA GLN A 113 -4.05 -6.43 -13.00
C GLN A 113 -4.26 -4.92 -13.04
N MET A 114 -4.09 -4.33 -14.20
CA MET A 114 -4.34 -2.91 -14.45
C MET A 114 -4.83 -2.68 -15.87
N GLU A 115 -5.43 -1.52 -16.11
CA GLU A 115 -5.88 -1.12 -17.43
C GLU A 115 -4.70 -0.79 -18.36
N GLU A 116 -4.90 -0.92 -19.67
CA GLU A 116 -3.83 -0.74 -20.66
C GLU A 116 -3.12 0.62 -20.56
N PRO A 117 -3.80 1.77 -20.38
CA PRO A 117 -3.13 3.07 -20.27
C PRO A 117 -2.19 3.15 -19.05
N GLU A 118 -2.56 2.50 -17.95
CA GLU A 118 -1.75 2.41 -16.74
C GLU A 118 -0.56 1.48 -16.97
N ALA A 119 -0.80 0.30 -17.55
CA ALA A 119 0.24 -0.66 -17.87
C ALA A 119 1.33 -0.05 -18.78
N ARG A 120 0.97 0.76 -19.77
CA ARG A 120 1.90 1.48 -20.64
C ARG A 120 2.76 2.49 -19.87
N LYS A 121 2.18 3.26 -18.95
CA LYS A 121 2.95 4.20 -18.10
C LYS A 121 3.93 3.46 -17.19
N ILE A 122 3.52 2.34 -16.63
CA ILE A 122 4.39 1.49 -15.79
C ILE A 122 5.47 0.83 -16.63
N GLN A 123 5.18 0.41 -17.86
CA GLN A 123 6.16 -0.12 -18.82
C GLN A 123 7.33 0.86 -18.99
N GLU A 124 7.03 2.12 -19.29
CA GLU A 124 8.04 3.15 -19.47
C GLU A 124 8.93 3.36 -18.22
N ARG A 125 8.29 3.36 -17.03
CA ARG A 125 8.99 3.65 -15.76
C ARG A 125 9.81 2.49 -15.24
N LEU A 126 9.37 1.26 -15.46
CA LEU A 126 10.02 0.04 -14.97
C LEU A 126 10.75 -0.73 -16.07
N HIS A 127 10.73 -0.22 -17.32
CA HIS A 127 11.33 -0.86 -18.48
C HIS A 127 10.84 -2.30 -18.64
N LEU A 128 9.52 -2.48 -18.60
CA LEU A 128 8.90 -3.79 -18.83
C LEU A 128 8.96 -4.14 -20.31
N THR A 129 9.04 -5.44 -20.61
CA THR A 129 8.89 -5.93 -21.97
C THR A 129 7.43 -5.81 -22.44
N GLU A 130 7.20 -5.95 -23.75
CA GLU A 130 5.83 -5.98 -24.30
C GLU A 130 5.03 -7.16 -23.74
N GLU A 131 5.68 -8.32 -23.56
CA GLU A 131 5.04 -9.51 -22.97
C GLU A 131 4.65 -9.26 -21.50
N GLU A 132 5.55 -8.69 -20.70
CA GLU A 132 5.27 -8.35 -19.30
C GLU A 132 4.12 -7.34 -19.20
N THR A 133 4.10 -6.35 -20.07
CA THR A 133 3.04 -5.34 -20.12
C THR A 133 1.69 -5.97 -20.51
N ALA A 134 1.69 -6.84 -21.52
CA ALA A 134 0.49 -7.56 -21.92
C ALA A 134 -0.02 -8.52 -20.83
N MET A 135 0.86 -9.06 -19.98
CA MET A 135 0.45 -9.87 -18.83
C MET A 135 -0.31 -9.03 -17.79
N LEU A 136 0.12 -7.79 -17.52
CA LEU A 136 -0.55 -6.91 -16.56
C LEU A 136 -2.03 -6.67 -16.89
N THR A 137 -2.38 -6.60 -18.17
CA THR A 137 -3.77 -6.41 -18.60
C THR A 137 -4.62 -7.68 -18.54
N ARG A 138 -4.00 -8.87 -18.40
CA ARG A 138 -4.66 -10.17 -18.45
C ARG A 138 -4.67 -10.92 -17.13
N PHE A 139 -3.95 -10.45 -16.13
CA PHE A 139 -3.93 -11.09 -14.82
C PHE A 139 -5.34 -11.20 -14.23
N GLY A 140 -5.60 -12.33 -13.59
CA GLY A 140 -6.80 -12.54 -12.81
C GLY A 140 -6.59 -12.19 -11.33
N ARG A 141 -7.62 -12.43 -10.54
CA ARG A 141 -7.57 -12.22 -9.09
C ARG A 141 -6.42 -13.03 -8.46
N GLY A 142 -5.61 -12.37 -7.66
CA GLY A 142 -4.45 -12.98 -6.99
C GLY A 142 -3.22 -13.17 -7.87
N GLN A 143 -3.31 -12.88 -9.17
CA GLN A 143 -2.18 -12.95 -10.09
C GLN A 143 -1.46 -11.62 -10.19
N GLY A 144 -0.17 -11.66 -10.44
CA GLY A 144 0.63 -10.46 -10.63
C GLY A 144 2.08 -10.74 -11.01
N LEU A 145 2.77 -9.69 -11.37
CA LEU A 145 4.21 -9.69 -11.65
C LEU A 145 4.94 -9.24 -10.38
N LEU A 146 5.65 -10.17 -9.75
CA LEU A 146 6.53 -9.88 -8.62
C LEU A 146 7.91 -9.48 -9.15
N MET A 147 8.35 -8.29 -8.79
CA MET A 147 9.69 -7.78 -9.06
C MET A 147 10.50 -7.77 -7.76
N ALA A 148 11.67 -8.38 -7.76
CA ALA A 148 12.61 -8.43 -6.64
C ALA A 148 14.00 -7.99 -7.12
N GLY A 149 14.29 -6.70 -7.05
CA GLY A 149 15.47 -6.11 -7.68
C GLY A 149 15.40 -6.24 -9.21
N GLN A 150 16.31 -7.04 -9.78
CA GLN A 150 16.36 -7.30 -11.23
C GLN A 150 15.54 -8.53 -11.66
N GLN A 151 15.09 -9.34 -10.71
CA GLN A 151 14.32 -10.54 -11.01
C GLN A 151 12.84 -10.20 -11.15
N ARG A 152 12.20 -10.85 -12.10
CA ARG A 152 10.77 -10.68 -12.40
C ARG A 152 10.16 -12.05 -12.62
N ILE A 153 9.08 -12.33 -11.89
CA ILE A 153 8.36 -13.59 -11.99
C ILE A 153 6.86 -13.34 -11.94
N SER A 154 6.11 -14.03 -12.78
CA SER A 154 4.66 -14.09 -12.66
C SER A 154 4.31 -15.03 -11.51
N VAL A 155 3.44 -14.59 -10.61
CA VAL A 155 3.02 -15.36 -9.44
C VAL A 155 1.51 -15.34 -9.32
N GLU A 156 0.98 -16.39 -8.69
CA GLU A 156 -0.41 -16.47 -8.26
C GLU A 156 -0.44 -16.68 -6.75
N ILE A 157 -1.08 -15.77 -6.03
CA ILE A 157 -1.26 -15.84 -4.59
C ILE A 157 -2.65 -16.40 -4.32
N LYS A 158 -2.70 -17.54 -3.60
CA LYS A 158 -3.95 -18.18 -3.17
C LYS A 158 -4.05 -18.09 -1.66
N ALA A 159 -5.09 -17.43 -1.19
CA ALA A 159 -5.42 -17.45 0.24
C ALA A 159 -5.88 -18.87 0.63
N SER A 160 -5.46 -19.31 1.82
CA SER A 160 -6.08 -20.47 2.46
C SER A 160 -7.55 -20.16 2.77
N GLN A 161 -8.36 -21.20 3.04
CA GLN A 161 -9.76 -20.98 3.40
C GLN A 161 -9.90 -20.09 4.64
N THR A 162 -9.04 -20.31 5.64
CA THR A 162 -9.05 -19.51 6.87
C THR A 162 -8.72 -18.03 6.60
N GLU A 163 -7.71 -17.76 5.78
CA GLU A 163 -7.38 -16.38 5.38
C GLU A 163 -8.49 -15.75 4.56
N TYR A 164 -9.05 -16.49 3.62
CA TYR A 164 -10.16 -16.00 2.82
C TYR A 164 -11.35 -15.63 3.71
N ASP A 165 -11.66 -16.51 4.66
CA ASP A 165 -12.74 -16.28 5.61
C ASP A 165 -12.52 -15.06 6.51
N LEU A 166 -11.30 -14.75 6.88
CA LEU A 166 -10.98 -13.58 7.70
C LEU A 166 -10.94 -12.27 6.90
N LEU A 167 -10.51 -12.33 5.63
CA LEU A 167 -10.13 -11.16 4.85
C LEU A 167 -11.13 -10.80 3.75
N THR A 168 -12.09 -11.70 3.43
CA THR A 168 -13.05 -11.42 2.36
C THR A 168 -13.90 -10.19 2.66
N THR A 169 -14.03 -9.34 1.65
CA THR A 169 -14.96 -8.20 1.62
C THR A 169 -16.13 -8.47 0.66
N ASP A 170 -16.21 -9.69 0.11
CA ASP A 170 -17.29 -10.07 -0.78
C ASP A 170 -18.63 -10.10 0.00
N ARG A 171 -19.60 -9.33 -0.49
CA ARG A 171 -20.88 -9.15 0.18
C ARG A 171 -21.65 -10.45 0.34
N GLN A 172 -21.63 -11.32 -0.68
CA GLN A 172 -22.37 -12.59 -0.62
C GLN A 172 -21.77 -13.54 0.42
N ASP A 173 -20.44 -13.53 0.56
CA ASP A 173 -19.77 -14.36 1.56
C ASP A 173 -19.98 -13.84 2.97
N LEU A 174 -20.00 -12.53 3.15
CA LEU A 174 -20.34 -11.90 4.43
C LEU A 174 -21.79 -12.18 4.83
N GLU A 175 -22.76 -12.10 3.92
CA GLU A 175 -24.16 -12.44 4.15
C GLU A 175 -24.33 -13.92 4.55
N ARG A 176 -23.64 -14.85 3.87
CA ARG A 176 -23.66 -16.27 4.23
C ARG A 176 -23.16 -16.52 5.65
N ARG A 177 -22.11 -15.82 6.08
CA ARG A 177 -21.58 -15.94 7.45
C ARG A 177 -22.57 -15.48 8.49
N LEU A 178 -23.17 -14.30 8.30
CA LEU A 178 -24.18 -13.78 9.20
C LEU A 178 -25.36 -14.74 9.36
N HIS A 179 -25.77 -15.41 8.28
CA HIS A 179 -26.82 -16.43 8.35
C HIS A 179 -26.39 -17.70 9.09
N HIS A 180 -25.11 -18.12 8.96
CA HIS A 180 -24.59 -19.28 9.69
C HIS A 180 -24.47 -19.02 11.19
N GLU A 181 -24.01 -17.83 11.60
CA GLU A 181 -23.89 -17.44 13.00
C GLU A 181 -25.26 -17.27 13.68
N SER A 182 -26.24 -16.73 12.99
CA SER A 182 -27.61 -16.60 13.49
C SER A 182 -28.35 -17.95 13.61
N GLY A 183 -28.03 -18.94 12.79
CA GLY A 183 -28.58 -20.30 12.84
C GLY A 183 -28.00 -21.19 13.95
N GLN A 184 -26.84 -20.84 14.53
CA GLN A 184 -26.24 -21.58 15.64
C GLN A 184 -26.67 -21.08 17.04
N GLN A 185 -27.38 -19.98 17.12
CA GLN A 185 -27.90 -19.42 18.37
C GLN A 185 -29.37 -19.76 18.62
N SER A 186 -29.96 -20.62 17.82
CA SER A 186 -31.32 -21.18 17.99
C SER A 186 -31.21 -22.64 18.37
#